data_3ecbe899f302cd62f3e9e778006d3de7
#
_entry.id   3ecbe899f302cd62f3e9e778006d3de7
#
_cell.length_a   1.000
_cell.length_b   1.000
_cell.length_c   1.000
_cell.angle_alpha   90.00
_cell.angle_beta   90.00
_cell.angle_gamma   90.00
#
_symmetry.space_group_name_H-M   'P 1'
#
loop_
_entity.id
_entity.type
_entity.pdbx_description
1 polymer ?
#
loop_
_entity_poly.entity_id
_entity_poly.type
_entity_poly.pdbx_seq_one_letter_code
_entity_poly.pdbx_strand_id
1 'polypeptide(L)'
;MDLNKKHLLYLTVFFLFLSLNASGQSNSISGRVLNQNTKESVEYASVVLFKQDSVFLNGTTADSIGRFVFTNLTSDDYVLSVSCMGFEAKKILLQNLSESAEIDVLLNESVLSLGEIVISASSTINKINQRIVFPTKLQLNHSANGMQLLNTMMLPGL
;
A
#
# COMPACT_ATOMS: atom_id res chain seq x y z
N MET A 1 -19.12 56.50 36.92
CA MET A 1 -19.40 55.05 37.00
C MET A 1 -19.23 54.31 35.65
N ASP A 2 -18.53 54.95 34.65
CA ASP A 2 -18.45 54.41 33.26
C ASP A 2 -17.07 53.90 32.87
N LEU A 3 -16.04 54.12 33.70
CA LEU A 3 -14.69 53.59 33.42
C LEU A 3 -14.65 52.06 33.46
N ASN A 4 -15.44 51.44 34.33
CA ASN A 4 -15.43 49.99 34.51
C ASN A 4 -16.02 49.23 33.31
N LYS A 5 -17.02 49.81 32.64
CA LYS A 5 -17.61 49.23 31.43
C LYS A 5 -16.69 49.27 30.22
N LYS A 6 -15.92 50.34 30.06
CA LYS A 6 -14.95 50.48 28.97
C LYS A 6 -13.79 49.50 29.14
N HIS A 7 -13.28 49.33 30.34
CA HIS A 7 -12.24 48.35 30.64
C HIS A 7 -12.72 46.92 30.44
N LEU A 8 -13.96 46.61 30.80
CA LEU A 8 -14.57 45.30 30.55
C LEU A 8 -14.72 45.02 29.04
N LEU A 9 -15.12 46.05 28.27
CA LEU A 9 -15.23 45.94 26.81
C LEU A 9 -13.85 45.69 26.15
N TYR A 10 -12.82 46.41 26.56
CA TYR A 10 -11.45 46.17 26.06
C TYR A 10 -10.93 44.78 26.45
N LEU A 11 -11.26 44.31 27.65
CA LEU A 11 -10.86 42.97 28.09
C LEU A 11 -11.55 41.86 27.28
N THR A 12 -12.85 42.03 26.99
CA THR A 12 -13.58 41.07 26.16
C THR A 12 -13.09 41.04 24.69
N VAL A 13 -12.80 42.21 24.11
CA VAL A 13 -12.25 42.31 22.77
C VAL A 13 -10.81 41.73 22.71
N PHE A 14 -9.99 41.95 23.72
CA PHE A 14 -8.66 41.38 23.84
C PHE A 14 -8.72 39.84 23.94
N PHE A 15 -9.67 39.31 24.75
CA PHE A 15 -9.86 37.83 24.86
C PHE A 15 -10.40 37.23 23.57
N LEU A 16 -11.25 37.95 22.83
CA LEU A 16 -11.73 37.53 21.51
C LEU A 16 -10.60 37.50 20.47
N PHE A 17 -9.65 38.42 20.53
CA PHE A 17 -8.48 38.44 19.65
C PHE A 17 -7.48 37.29 19.95
N LEU A 18 -7.38 36.87 21.22
CA LEU A 18 -6.53 35.74 21.59
C LEU A 18 -7.06 34.38 21.07
N SER A 19 -8.36 34.24 20.90
CA SER A 19 -9.00 32.98 20.48
C SER A 19 -8.88 32.71 18.98
N LEU A 20 -8.46 33.69 18.15
CA LEU A 20 -8.34 33.55 16.71
C LEU A 20 -7.06 32.82 16.21
N ASN A 21 -6.12 32.49 17.11
CA ASN A 21 -4.86 31.85 16.74
C ASN A 21 -4.81 30.34 17.07
N ALA A 22 -5.95 29.66 17.16
CA ALA A 22 -5.98 28.20 17.26
C ALA A 22 -5.68 27.60 15.87
N SER A 23 -4.45 27.71 15.38
CA SER A 23 -3.97 26.95 14.24
C SER A 23 -3.91 25.50 14.66
N GLY A 24 -4.86 24.69 14.18
CA GLY A 24 -4.79 23.24 14.34
C GLY A 24 -3.46 22.77 13.74
N GLN A 25 -2.61 22.15 14.55
CA GLN A 25 -1.40 21.52 14.07
C GLN A 25 -1.80 20.36 13.15
N SER A 26 -1.60 20.53 11.86
CA SER A 26 -1.73 19.45 10.89
C SER A 26 -0.34 18.89 10.62
N ASN A 27 -0.14 17.61 10.94
CA ASN A 27 1.11 16.93 10.67
C ASN A 27 1.15 16.46 9.20
N SER A 28 2.35 16.25 8.70
CA SER A 28 2.57 15.71 7.36
C SER A 28 3.62 14.59 7.40
N ILE A 29 3.47 13.63 6.50
CA ILE A 29 4.49 12.62 6.21
C ILE A 29 4.95 12.89 4.78
N SER A 30 6.23 13.14 4.61
CA SER A 30 6.86 13.31 3.30
C SER A 30 8.10 12.43 3.20
N GLY A 31 8.59 12.20 1.98
CA GLY A 31 9.80 11.42 1.80
C GLY A 31 10.07 11.06 0.37
N ARG A 32 11.05 10.18 0.18
CA ARG A 32 11.43 9.66 -1.13
C ARG A 32 11.48 8.15 -1.10
N VAL A 33 11.13 7.56 -2.24
CA VAL A 33 11.31 6.13 -2.50
C VAL A 33 12.57 5.94 -3.31
N LEU A 34 13.51 5.18 -2.79
CA LEU A 34 14.83 4.96 -3.38
C LEU A 34 15.11 3.46 -3.51
N ASN A 35 15.87 3.08 -4.51
CA ASN A 35 16.45 1.75 -4.62
C ASN A 35 17.52 1.57 -3.54
N GLN A 36 17.48 0.48 -2.79
CA GLN A 36 18.41 0.24 -1.70
C GLN A 36 19.87 0.09 -2.16
N ASN A 37 20.09 -0.49 -3.34
CA ASN A 37 21.41 -0.78 -3.87
C ASN A 37 22.01 0.41 -4.60
N THR A 38 21.28 0.99 -5.56
CA THR A 38 21.77 2.08 -6.42
C THR A 38 21.58 3.46 -5.83
N LYS A 39 20.67 3.61 -4.83
CA LYS A 39 20.22 4.89 -4.27
C LYS A 39 19.51 5.81 -5.27
N GLU A 40 19.17 5.29 -6.42
CA GLU A 40 18.37 5.99 -7.42
C GLU A 40 16.92 6.08 -7.00
N SER A 41 16.22 7.10 -7.49
CA SER A 41 14.80 7.30 -7.21
C SER A 41 13.95 6.22 -7.86
N VAL A 42 13.00 5.67 -7.11
CA VAL A 42 11.99 4.77 -7.64
C VAL A 42 10.75 5.59 -7.99
N GLU A 43 10.60 5.83 -9.28
CA GLU A 43 9.51 6.63 -9.82
C GLU A 43 8.18 5.89 -9.72
N TYR A 44 7.09 6.65 -9.54
CA TYR A 44 5.71 6.16 -9.58
C TYR A 44 5.40 4.98 -8.64
N ALA A 45 6.16 4.83 -7.57
CA ALA A 45 5.86 3.87 -6.53
C ALA A 45 4.51 4.18 -5.87
N SER A 46 3.70 3.17 -5.65
CA SER A 46 2.45 3.29 -4.89
C SER A 46 2.75 3.40 -3.40
N VAL A 47 2.27 4.45 -2.77
CA VAL A 47 2.46 4.73 -1.35
C VAL A 47 1.10 4.83 -0.68
N VAL A 48 0.83 3.94 0.27
CA VAL A 48 -0.47 3.83 0.95
C VAL A 48 -0.27 4.01 2.44
N LEU A 49 -1.10 4.84 3.04
CA LEU A 49 -1.11 5.11 4.46
C LEU A 49 -2.31 4.44 5.13
N PHE A 50 -2.03 3.66 6.16
CA PHE A 50 -3.03 3.02 7.01
C PHE A 50 -2.91 3.54 8.45
N LYS A 51 -4.00 3.47 9.20
CA LYS A 51 -3.94 3.51 10.66
C LYS A 51 -3.38 2.19 11.19
N GLN A 52 -2.94 2.18 12.45
CA GLN A 52 -2.31 1.01 13.08
C GLN A 52 -3.18 -0.26 13.02
N ASP A 53 -4.48 -0.13 13.08
CA ASP A 53 -5.48 -1.21 12.97
C ASP A 53 -5.79 -1.66 11.53
N SER A 54 -4.90 -1.32 10.57
CA SER A 54 -4.99 -1.67 9.14
C SER A 54 -6.15 -1.01 8.38
N VAL A 55 -6.74 0.06 8.94
CA VAL A 55 -7.75 0.85 8.26
C VAL A 55 -7.07 1.74 7.22
N PHE A 56 -7.48 1.62 5.95
CA PHE A 56 -7.01 2.49 4.87
C PHE A 56 -7.37 3.94 5.16
N LEU A 57 -6.40 4.83 5.10
CA LEU A 57 -6.58 6.25 5.32
C LEU A 57 -6.46 7.05 4.02
N ASN A 58 -5.34 6.90 3.32
CA ASN A 58 -5.06 7.64 2.10
C ASN A 58 -4.03 6.89 1.24
N GLY A 59 -3.96 7.22 -0.05
CA GLY A 59 -2.98 6.69 -0.97
C GLY A 59 -2.51 7.75 -1.96
N THR A 60 -1.23 7.69 -2.32
CA THR A 60 -0.60 8.56 -3.32
C THR A 60 0.39 7.77 -4.15
N THR A 61 0.87 8.38 -5.21
CA THR A 61 1.94 7.84 -6.06
C THR A 61 3.14 8.76 -5.94
N ALA A 62 4.33 8.19 -5.82
CA ALA A 62 5.58 8.97 -5.87
C ALA A 62 5.73 9.65 -7.24
N ASP A 63 6.32 10.82 -7.25
CA ASP A 63 6.59 11.57 -8.49
C ASP A 63 7.78 10.99 -9.28
N SER A 64 8.19 11.67 -10.36
CA SER A 64 9.32 11.28 -11.22
C SER A 64 10.69 11.32 -10.53
N ILE A 65 10.78 11.88 -9.35
CA ILE A 65 11.98 11.89 -8.50
C ILE A 65 11.79 11.11 -7.20
N GLY A 66 10.76 10.25 -7.19
CA GLY A 66 10.45 9.35 -6.09
C GLY A 66 9.83 10.02 -4.86
N ARG A 67 9.42 11.29 -4.90
CA ARG A 67 8.87 12.02 -3.75
C ARG A 67 7.38 11.72 -3.55
N PHE A 68 6.97 11.64 -2.29
CA PHE A 68 5.58 11.55 -1.88
C PHE A 68 5.30 12.46 -0.68
N VAL A 69 4.03 12.84 -0.50
CA VAL A 69 3.59 13.65 0.64
C VAL A 69 2.17 13.30 1.03
N PHE A 70 1.92 13.18 2.34
CA PHE A 70 0.61 13.16 2.96
C PHE A 70 0.49 14.36 3.89
N THR A 71 -0.60 15.09 3.82
CA THR A 71 -0.88 16.28 4.63
C THR A 71 -2.14 16.08 5.45
N ASN A 72 -2.40 16.98 6.40
CA ASN A 72 -3.60 16.99 7.25
C ASN A 72 -3.74 15.71 8.08
N LEU A 73 -2.63 15.21 8.62
CA LEU A 73 -2.61 14.07 9.51
C LEU A 73 -2.80 14.50 10.97
N THR A 74 -3.50 13.68 11.72
CA THR A 74 -3.63 13.82 13.18
C THR A 74 -2.45 13.15 13.88
N SER A 75 -2.22 13.50 15.16
CA SER A 75 -1.24 12.76 15.96
C SER A 75 -1.80 11.36 16.26
N ASP A 76 -1.20 10.34 15.65
CA ASP A 76 -1.65 8.93 15.73
C ASP A 76 -0.50 8.00 15.28
N ASP A 77 -0.74 6.70 15.36
CA ASP A 77 0.14 5.67 14.81
C ASP A 77 -0.30 5.32 13.38
N TYR A 78 0.67 5.25 12.49
CA TYR A 78 0.45 4.98 11.07
C TYR A 78 1.31 3.83 10.57
N VAL A 79 0.81 3.14 9.54
CA VAL A 79 1.58 2.17 8.75
C VAL A 79 1.68 2.68 7.33
N LEU A 80 2.89 2.97 6.90
CA LEU A 80 3.21 3.34 5.53
C LEU A 80 3.55 2.07 4.75
N SER A 81 2.79 1.77 3.70
CA SER A 81 3.04 0.65 2.79
C SER A 81 3.47 1.18 1.43
N VAL A 82 4.64 0.79 0.98
CA VAL A 82 5.21 1.22 -0.30
C VAL A 82 5.44 0.01 -1.19
N SER A 83 4.99 0.10 -2.43
CA SER A 83 5.16 -0.96 -3.43
C SER A 83 5.42 -0.38 -4.82
N CYS A 84 6.27 -1.05 -5.58
CA CYS A 84 6.54 -0.73 -6.98
C CYS A 84 6.78 -2.04 -7.75
N MET A 85 6.45 -2.05 -9.05
CA MET A 85 6.73 -3.21 -9.90
C MET A 85 8.25 -3.43 -9.99
N GLY A 86 8.69 -4.67 -9.81
CA GLY A 86 10.12 -5.02 -9.79
C GLY A 86 10.80 -4.82 -8.44
N PHE A 87 10.07 -4.40 -7.41
CA PHE A 87 10.58 -4.23 -6.04
C PHE A 87 9.77 -5.02 -5.03
N GLU A 88 10.40 -5.36 -3.92
CA GLU A 88 9.72 -5.94 -2.76
C GLU A 88 8.90 -4.87 -2.04
N ALA A 89 7.63 -5.17 -1.75
CA ALA A 89 6.79 -4.25 -0.99
C ALA A 89 7.31 -4.10 0.44
N LYS A 90 7.34 -2.86 0.93
CA LYS A 90 7.84 -2.52 2.26
C LYS A 90 6.78 -1.85 3.11
N LYS A 91 6.69 -2.23 4.38
CA LYS A 91 5.85 -1.58 5.39
C LYS A 91 6.71 -0.95 6.47
N ILE A 92 6.37 0.26 6.87
CA ILE A 92 7.06 1.03 7.89
C ILE A 92 6.03 1.46 8.92
N LEU A 93 6.26 1.13 10.19
CA LEU A 93 5.43 1.57 11.30
C LEU A 93 5.95 2.92 11.79
N LEU A 94 5.07 3.89 11.85
CA LEU A 94 5.31 5.25 12.34
C LEU A 94 4.51 5.43 13.62
N GLN A 95 5.19 5.37 14.75
CA GLN A 95 4.57 5.51 16.06
C GLN A 95 4.58 6.97 16.51
N ASN A 96 3.45 7.39 17.09
CA ASN A 96 3.30 8.67 17.78
C ASN A 96 3.72 9.88 16.93
N LEU A 97 3.11 10.01 15.74
CA LEU A 97 3.37 11.13 14.82
C LEU A 97 2.84 12.43 15.45
N SER A 98 3.65 13.08 16.26
CA SER A 98 3.33 14.36 16.91
C SER A 98 3.77 15.58 16.09
N GLU A 99 4.68 15.39 15.15
CA GLU A 99 5.23 16.40 14.25
C GLU A 99 5.31 15.86 12.83
N SER A 100 5.59 16.76 11.87
CA SER A 100 5.83 16.35 10.47
C SER A 100 7.09 15.51 10.36
N ALA A 101 6.99 14.36 9.65
CA ALA A 101 8.08 13.42 9.46
C ALA A 101 8.55 13.40 8.00
N GLU A 102 9.87 13.33 7.79
CA GLU A 102 10.49 13.07 6.49
C GLU A 102 11.16 11.69 6.51
N ILE A 103 10.82 10.81 5.56
CA ILE A 103 11.20 9.39 5.59
C ILE A 103 11.64 8.94 4.20
N ASP A 104 12.92 8.59 4.04
CA ASP A 104 13.41 7.93 2.84
C ASP A 104 13.13 6.42 2.94
N VAL A 105 12.36 5.91 1.98
CA VAL A 105 11.99 4.49 1.90
C VAL A 105 12.90 3.78 0.92
N LEU A 106 13.72 2.87 1.43
CA LEU A 106 14.62 2.06 0.62
C LEU A 106 13.91 0.76 0.23
N LEU A 107 13.70 0.51 -1.06
CA LEU A 107 13.13 -0.71 -1.61
C LEU A 107 14.22 -1.63 -2.16
N ASN A 108 14.11 -2.92 -1.88
CA ASN A 108 14.92 -3.95 -2.51
C ASN A 108 14.33 -4.34 -3.85
N GLU A 109 15.16 -4.55 -4.86
CA GLU A 109 14.72 -5.16 -6.11
C GLU A 109 14.19 -6.56 -5.85
N SER A 110 12.99 -6.83 -6.36
CA SER A 110 12.44 -8.18 -6.37
C SER A 110 13.09 -8.95 -7.51
N VAL A 111 14.04 -9.83 -7.19
CA VAL A 111 14.52 -10.81 -8.15
C VAL A 111 13.37 -11.80 -8.35
N LEU A 112 12.46 -11.50 -9.28
CA LEU A 112 11.62 -12.53 -9.86
C LEU A 112 12.57 -13.50 -10.58
N SER A 113 13.14 -14.44 -9.84
CA SER A 113 13.66 -15.66 -10.43
C SER A 113 12.45 -16.26 -11.13
N LEU A 114 12.42 -16.12 -12.45
CA LEU A 114 11.64 -17.01 -13.32
C LEU A 114 12.25 -18.39 -13.12
N GLY A 115 12.03 -18.95 -11.93
CA GLY A 115 12.29 -20.36 -11.70
C GLY A 115 11.59 -21.07 -12.84
N GLU A 116 12.37 -21.82 -13.60
CA GLU A 116 11.91 -22.75 -14.62
C GLU A 116 10.62 -23.37 -14.08
N ILE A 117 9.49 -23.05 -14.71
CA ILE A 117 8.22 -23.69 -14.37
C ILE A 117 8.40 -25.15 -14.82
N VAL A 118 8.97 -25.96 -13.96
CA VAL A 118 8.86 -27.40 -14.06
C VAL A 118 7.38 -27.70 -13.86
N ILE A 119 6.66 -27.76 -14.98
CA ILE A 119 5.29 -28.23 -14.99
C ILE A 119 5.36 -29.72 -14.65
N SER A 120 5.46 -30.03 -13.36
CA SER A 120 5.16 -31.35 -12.86
C SER A 120 3.70 -31.63 -13.19
N ALA A 121 3.49 -32.51 -14.16
CA ALA A 121 2.18 -32.91 -14.64
C ALA A 121 1.41 -33.64 -13.53
N SER A 122 0.81 -32.91 -12.61
CA SER A 122 -0.36 -33.26 -11.84
C SER A 122 -0.73 -32.13 -10.88
N SER A 123 -1.21 -31.00 -11.37
CA SER A 123 -1.80 -30.02 -10.49
C SER A 123 -3.25 -29.74 -10.85
N THR A 124 -4.13 -30.24 -10.00
CA THR A 124 -5.53 -29.80 -9.96
C THR A 124 -5.56 -28.51 -9.17
N ILE A 125 -5.70 -27.36 -9.82
CA ILE A 125 -5.88 -26.07 -9.15
C ILE A 125 -7.37 -25.89 -8.87
N ASN A 126 -7.79 -26.10 -7.64
CA ASN A 126 -9.13 -25.75 -7.19
C ASN A 126 -9.21 -24.25 -6.87
N LYS A 127 -9.58 -23.43 -7.84
CA LYS A 127 -10.12 -22.09 -7.56
C LYS A 127 -11.62 -22.17 -7.36
N ILE A 128 -12.14 -21.39 -6.41
CA ILE A 128 -13.51 -21.37 -5.87
C ILE A 128 -14.61 -21.24 -6.95
N ASN A 129 -14.66 -21.87 -7.99
CA ASN A 129 -15.74 -22.09 -8.97
C ASN A 129 -15.25 -22.55 -10.36
N GLN A 130 -13.98 -22.83 -10.53
CA GLN A 130 -13.50 -23.42 -11.79
C GLN A 130 -12.47 -24.50 -11.50
N ARG A 131 -12.78 -25.72 -11.93
CA ARG A 131 -11.82 -26.83 -11.95
C ARG A 131 -11.10 -26.83 -13.30
N ILE A 132 -9.85 -26.39 -13.30
CA ILE A 132 -8.99 -26.48 -14.48
C ILE A 132 -8.20 -27.79 -14.36
N VAL A 133 -8.43 -28.71 -15.26
CA VAL A 133 -7.75 -30.02 -15.31
C VAL A 133 -6.86 -30.06 -16.54
N PHE A 134 -5.57 -30.27 -16.33
CA PHE A 134 -4.61 -30.43 -17.42
C PHE A 134 -4.39 -31.91 -17.72
N PRO A 135 -4.47 -32.36 -18.98
CA PRO A 135 -4.22 -33.75 -19.34
C PRO A 135 -2.76 -34.14 -19.12
N THR A 136 -2.54 -35.33 -18.60
CA THR A 136 -1.18 -35.88 -18.48
C THR A 136 -0.67 -36.36 -19.84
N LYS A 137 0.67 -36.47 -19.98
CA LYS A 137 1.30 -37.03 -21.22
C LYS A 137 0.74 -38.40 -21.62
N LEU A 138 0.39 -39.24 -20.64
CA LEU A 138 -0.22 -40.55 -20.91
C LEU A 138 -1.61 -40.41 -21.51
N GLN A 139 -2.43 -39.48 -21.01
CA GLN A 139 -3.79 -39.24 -21.55
C GLN A 139 -3.72 -38.64 -22.96
N LEU A 140 -2.78 -37.74 -23.22
CA LEU A 140 -2.55 -37.16 -24.54
C LEU A 140 -2.12 -38.23 -25.56
N ASN A 141 -1.24 -39.16 -25.18
CA ASN A 141 -0.76 -40.22 -26.06
C ASN A 141 -1.77 -41.32 -26.39
N HIS A 142 -2.78 -41.49 -25.53
CA HIS A 142 -3.82 -42.54 -25.72
C HIS A 142 -5.11 -41.98 -26.31
N SER A 143 -5.24 -40.65 -26.46
CA SER A 143 -6.46 -40.02 -27.01
C SER A 143 -6.31 -39.82 -28.52
N ALA A 144 -7.20 -40.42 -29.28
CA ALA A 144 -7.22 -40.27 -30.75
C ALA A 144 -7.85 -38.95 -31.20
N ASN A 145 -8.66 -38.30 -30.34
CA ASN A 145 -9.28 -36.99 -30.60
C ASN A 145 -9.68 -36.29 -29.29
N GLY A 146 -10.02 -34.98 -29.37
CA GLY A 146 -10.35 -34.16 -28.21
C GLY A 146 -11.56 -34.63 -27.39
N MET A 147 -12.53 -35.28 -28.04
CA MET A 147 -13.72 -35.83 -27.37
C MET A 147 -13.36 -37.00 -26.45
N GLN A 148 -12.46 -37.87 -26.90
CA GLN A 148 -11.98 -39.01 -26.12
C GLN A 148 -11.14 -38.52 -24.92
N LEU A 149 -10.38 -37.46 -25.10
CA LEU A 149 -9.65 -36.83 -24.02
C LEU A 149 -10.57 -36.26 -22.94
N LEU A 150 -11.64 -35.55 -23.31
CA LEU A 150 -12.62 -35.02 -22.37
C LEU A 150 -13.31 -36.15 -21.57
N ASN A 151 -13.70 -37.23 -22.20
CA ASN A 151 -14.29 -38.37 -21.51
C ASN A 151 -13.33 -39.00 -20.48
N THR A 152 -12.06 -39.11 -20.82
CA THR A 152 -11.05 -39.66 -19.90
C THR A 152 -10.77 -38.75 -18.72
N MET A 153 -10.94 -37.42 -18.90
CA MET A 153 -10.72 -36.46 -17.84
C MET A 153 -11.95 -36.25 -16.94
N MET A 154 -13.17 -36.40 -17.49
CA MET A 154 -14.42 -36.14 -16.74
C MET A 154 -14.92 -37.37 -15.96
N LEU A 155 -14.53 -38.55 -16.34
CA LEU A 155 -14.96 -39.82 -15.71
C LEU A 155 -13.74 -40.69 -15.34
N PRO A 156 -12.97 -40.33 -14.31
CA PRO A 156 -11.95 -41.24 -13.81
C PRO A 156 -12.60 -42.34 -12.99
N GLY A 157 -12.83 -43.49 -13.56
CA GLY A 157 -13.19 -44.73 -12.85
C GLY A 157 -14.67 -45.11 -12.90
N LEU A 158 -15.19 -45.40 -14.08
CA LEU A 158 -16.25 -46.39 -14.31
C LEU A 158 -15.66 -47.56 -15.03
#